data_478aaf75b2cd9bc141aee12f14729ef4
#
_entry.id   478aaf75b2cd9bc141aee12f14729ef4
#
_cell.length_a   1.000
_cell.length_b   1.000
_cell.length_c   1.000
_cell.angle_alpha   90.00
_cell.angle_beta   90.00
_cell.angle_gamma   90.00
#
_symmetry.space_group_name_H-M   'P 1'
#
loop_
_entity.id
_entity.type
_entity.pdbx_description
1 polymer ?
#
loop_
_entity_poly.entity_id
_entity_poly.type
_entity_poly.pdbx_seq_one_letter_code
_entity_poly.pdbx_strand_id
1 'polypeptide(L)'
;MKELVPTGKLRVAIAISPTPSAFYAVKDGATGKFRGVTVDLGTALAKKLGVPVEFLPHLASGEIQNTASSGRWDVTFMPVDDERKKILDFGSPYHLLQSTYLVAPGSRLMTVEDANAAGVRIGGVANTATFRAAQRTAPKATFVSVPGVDAAIAAMNAKEIDAIALSRESLTGVVLKIPGSRILDGGILNSSTAVAVPKGKPEALRYVSQFVEEAKASGLVRKSLDAMNLKNSQVAPAGMKP
;
A
#
# COMPACT_ATOMS: atom_id res chain seq x y z
N MET A 1 -8.94 23.13 -9.04
CA MET A 1 -10.10 22.60 -8.26
C MET A 1 -10.98 21.67 -9.09
N LYS A 2 -11.43 22.06 -10.31
CA LYS A 2 -12.30 21.20 -11.15
C LYS A 2 -11.69 19.83 -11.49
N GLU A 3 -10.37 19.73 -11.64
CA GLU A 3 -9.70 18.45 -11.92
C GLU A 3 -9.75 17.46 -10.74
N LEU A 4 -9.75 17.97 -9.50
CA LEU A 4 -9.68 17.15 -8.29
C LEU A 4 -11.07 16.79 -7.71
N VAL A 5 -12.07 17.65 -7.91
CA VAL A 5 -13.44 17.45 -7.41
C VAL A 5 -14.49 17.68 -8.53
N PRO A 6 -14.43 16.91 -9.61
CA PRO A 6 -15.31 17.14 -10.78
C PRO A 6 -16.79 16.91 -10.47
N THR A 7 -17.10 16.17 -9.41
CA THR A 7 -18.47 15.79 -9.01
C THR A 7 -18.98 16.53 -7.77
N GLY A 8 -18.23 17.54 -7.29
CA GLY A 8 -18.58 18.29 -6.07
C GLY A 8 -18.22 17.55 -4.76
N LYS A 9 -17.64 16.34 -4.83
CA LYS A 9 -17.11 15.56 -3.72
C LYS A 9 -15.74 15.00 -4.09
N LEU A 10 -14.89 14.75 -3.09
CA LEU A 10 -13.60 14.10 -3.29
C LEU A 10 -13.78 12.59 -3.23
N ARG A 11 -13.53 11.89 -4.33
CA ARG A 11 -13.60 10.43 -4.42
C ARG A 11 -12.21 9.85 -4.21
N VAL A 12 -12.02 9.16 -3.08
CA VAL A 12 -10.72 8.61 -2.67
C VAL A 12 -10.73 7.09 -2.84
N ALA A 13 -9.93 6.56 -3.76
CA ALA A 13 -9.73 5.12 -3.87
C ALA A 13 -8.80 4.65 -2.73
N ILE A 14 -9.26 3.68 -1.96
CA ILE A 14 -8.51 3.09 -0.84
C ILE A 14 -8.37 1.59 -1.01
N ALA A 15 -7.19 1.06 -0.73
CA ALA A 15 -6.99 -0.37 -0.61
C ALA A 15 -7.34 -0.82 0.82
N ILE A 16 -8.15 -1.86 0.95
CA ILE A 16 -8.53 -2.42 2.26
C ILE A 16 -7.79 -3.72 2.51
N SER A 17 -7.45 -3.96 3.77
CA SER A 17 -6.76 -5.18 4.20
C SER A 17 -7.22 -5.57 5.61
N PRO A 18 -7.15 -6.85 5.97
CA PRO A 18 -7.36 -7.30 7.34
C PRO A 18 -6.25 -6.82 8.30
N THR A 19 -5.15 -6.32 7.77
CA THR A 19 -4.01 -5.80 8.54
C THR A 19 -3.71 -4.35 8.14
N PRO A 20 -3.45 -3.45 9.10
CA PRO A 20 -3.12 -2.07 8.80
C PRO A 20 -1.75 -1.93 8.16
N SER A 21 -1.61 -0.99 7.23
CA SER A 21 -0.34 -0.48 6.73
C SER A 21 -0.48 0.98 6.32
N ALA A 22 0.64 1.61 5.91
CA ALA A 22 0.64 3.02 5.54
C ALA A 22 -0.27 3.35 4.34
N PHE A 23 -0.60 2.37 3.51
CA PHE A 23 -1.45 2.54 2.33
C PHE A 23 -2.71 1.67 2.32
N TYR A 24 -2.88 0.77 3.28
CA TYR A 24 -4.13 0.03 3.48
C TYR A 24 -5.00 0.70 4.52
N ALA A 25 -6.30 0.72 4.25
CA ALA A 25 -7.33 0.95 5.24
C ALA A 25 -7.84 -0.38 5.81
N VAL A 26 -8.40 -0.35 7.00
CA VAL A 26 -9.17 -1.45 7.57
C VAL A 26 -10.63 -1.06 7.69
N LYS A 27 -11.52 -2.03 7.46
CA LYS A 27 -12.96 -1.84 7.68
C LYS A 27 -13.32 -2.31 9.08
N ASP A 28 -13.92 -1.45 9.86
CA ASP A 28 -14.45 -1.81 11.17
C ASP A 28 -15.66 -2.72 11.00
N GLY A 29 -15.61 -3.91 11.61
CA GLY A 29 -16.67 -4.92 11.44
C GLY A 29 -18.01 -4.55 12.09
N ALA A 30 -17.99 -3.76 13.16
CA ALA A 30 -19.19 -3.37 13.88
C ALA A 30 -19.89 -2.16 13.26
N THR A 31 -19.12 -1.17 12.82
CA THR A 31 -19.65 0.11 12.30
C THR A 31 -19.65 0.19 10.78
N GLY A 32 -18.94 -0.71 10.10
CA GLY A 32 -18.71 -0.65 8.65
C GLY A 32 -17.84 0.51 8.18
N LYS A 33 -17.35 1.35 9.09
CA LYS A 33 -16.53 2.53 8.76
C LYS A 33 -15.10 2.13 8.42
N PHE A 34 -14.49 2.89 7.53
CA PHE A 34 -13.06 2.75 7.24
C PHE A 34 -12.22 3.56 8.22
N ARG A 35 -11.04 3.04 8.58
CA ARG A 35 -10.00 3.73 9.33
C ARG A 35 -8.63 3.38 8.78
N GLY A 36 -7.65 4.26 8.93
CA GLY A 36 -6.30 4.05 8.41
C GLY A 36 -5.67 5.34 7.89
N VAL A 37 -4.38 5.29 7.61
CA VAL A 37 -3.60 6.46 7.17
C VAL A 37 -4.20 7.09 5.92
N THR A 38 -4.60 6.29 4.94
CA THR A 38 -5.20 6.79 3.69
C THR A 38 -6.58 7.40 3.91
N VAL A 39 -7.34 6.91 4.90
CA VAL A 39 -8.64 7.47 5.29
C VAL A 39 -8.47 8.82 5.97
N ASP A 40 -7.51 8.92 6.89
CA ASP A 40 -7.22 10.18 7.60
C ASP A 40 -6.73 11.25 6.62
N LEU A 41 -5.80 10.91 5.72
CA LEU A 41 -5.30 11.83 4.70
C LEU A 41 -6.42 12.25 3.71
N GLY A 42 -7.23 11.30 3.23
CA GLY A 42 -8.37 11.60 2.35
C GLY A 42 -9.41 12.52 3.02
N THR A 43 -9.72 12.26 4.29
CA THR A 43 -10.63 13.08 5.10
C THR A 43 -10.08 14.50 5.29
N ALA A 44 -8.79 14.62 5.64
CA ALA A 44 -8.15 15.92 5.83
C ALA A 44 -8.06 16.71 4.52
N LEU A 45 -7.77 16.04 3.39
CA LEU A 45 -7.77 16.66 2.07
C LEU A 45 -9.16 17.20 1.70
N ALA A 46 -10.20 16.40 1.86
CA ALA A 46 -11.58 16.81 1.60
C ALA A 46 -12.01 18.00 2.48
N LYS A 47 -11.65 17.95 3.77
CA LYS A 47 -11.87 19.08 4.70
C LYS A 47 -11.17 20.35 4.23
N LYS A 48 -9.92 20.27 3.79
CA LYS A 48 -9.17 21.42 3.25
C LYS A 48 -9.80 21.97 1.98
N LEU A 49 -10.40 21.10 1.14
CA LEU A 49 -11.13 21.47 -0.07
C LEU A 49 -12.53 22.02 0.21
N GLY A 50 -13.07 21.86 1.42
CA GLY A 50 -14.44 22.25 1.77
C GLY A 50 -15.51 21.40 1.09
N VAL A 51 -15.23 20.13 0.78
CA VAL A 51 -16.15 19.22 0.08
C VAL A 51 -16.35 17.93 0.85
N PRO A 52 -17.46 17.20 0.62
CA PRO A 52 -17.64 15.84 1.15
C PRO A 52 -16.58 14.87 0.60
N VAL A 53 -16.23 13.84 1.39
CA VAL A 53 -15.38 12.73 0.97
C VAL A 53 -16.22 11.48 0.72
N GLU A 54 -15.87 10.75 -0.35
CA GLU A 54 -16.38 9.42 -0.66
C GLU A 54 -15.20 8.45 -0.77
N PHE A 55 -15.20 7.39 0.05
CA PHE A 55 -14.20 6.35 -0.03
C PHE A 55 -14.66 5.19 -0.91
N LEU A 56 -13.82 4.81 -1.87
CA LEU A 56 -14.06 3.72 -2.81
C LEU A 56 -13.12 2.57 -2.48
N PRO A 57 -13.61 1.52 -1.79
CA PRO A 57 -12.78 0.42 -1.34
C PRO A 57 -12.42 -0.54 -2.48
N HIS A 58 -11.18 -1.03 -2.45
CA HIS A 58 -10.62 -2.05 -3.33
C HIS A 58 -9.88 -3.09 -2.47
N LEU A 59 -9.80 -4.33 -2.90
CA LEU A 59 -9.12 -5.40 -2.15
C LEU A 59 -7.59 -5.18 -2.10
N ALA A 60 -7.05 -4.48 -3.08
CA ALA A 60 -5.61 -4.21 -3.15
C ALA A 60 -5.31 -2.96 -3.98
N SER A 61 -4.10 -2.41 -3.83
CA SER A 61 -3.64 -1.29 -4.64
C SER A 61 -3.50 -1.63 -6.13
N GLY A 62 -3.39 -2.91 -6.48
CA GLY A 62 -3.41 -3.37 -7.86
C GLY A 62 -4.76 -3.18 -8.54
N GLU A 63 -5.87 -3.36 -7.82
CA GLU A 63 -7.21 -3.09 -8.35
C GLU A 63 -7.44 -1.59 -8.58
N ILE A 64 -6.92 -0.72 -7.70
CA ILE A 64 -6.95 0.74 -7.90
C ILE A 64 -6.22 1.09 -9.18
N GLN A 65 -5.04 0.50 -9.40
CA GLN A 65 -4.26 0.68 -10.63
C GLN A 65 -5.09 0.34 -11.88
N ASN A 66 -5.81 -0.78 -11.87
CA ASN A 66 -6.62 -1.25 -13.00
C ASN A 66 -7.80 -0.31 -13.31
N THR A 67 -8.22 0.52 -12.37
CA THR A 67 -9.33 1.47 -12.52
C THR A 67 -8.87 2.91 -12.76
N ALA A 68 -7.58 3.15 -12.97
CA ALA A 68 -7.00 4.50 -13.10
C ALA A 68 -7.64 5.36 -14.21
N SER A 69 -7.98 4.76 -15.35
CA SER A 69 -8.61 5.43 -16.48
C SER A 69 -10.15 5.46 -16.44
N SER A 70 -10.77 4.88 -15.40
CA SER A 70 -12.22 4.71 -15.35
C SER A 70 -13.00 5.98 -15.00
N GLY A 71 -12.32 7.04 -14.52
CA GLY A 71 -12.95 8.25 -14.01
C GLY A 71 -13.77 8.06 -12.73
N ARG A 72 -13.65 6.90 -12.06
CA ARG A 72 -14.43 6.59 -10.86
C ARG A 72 -13.91 7.27 -9.60
N TRP A 73 -12.62 7.57 -9.53
CA TRP A 73 -11.98 8.19 -8.39
C TRP A 73 -11.08 9.36 -8.81
N ASP A 74 -10.75 10.22 -7.87
CA ASP A 74 -10.01 11.46 -8.08
C ASP A 74 -8.59 11.41 -7.52
N VAL A 75 -8.42 10.74 -6.38
CA VAL A 75 -7.13 10.63 -5.68
C VAL A 75 -6.99 9.28 -5.01
N THR A 76 -5.75 8.83 -4.86
CA THR A 76 -5.40 7.64 -4.09
C THR A 76 -4.05 7.83 -3.39
N PHE A 77 -3.71 6.92 -2.49
CA PHE A 77 -2.45 6.87 -1.76
C PHE A 77 -1.89 5.46 -1.88
N MET A 78 -0.78 5.28 -2.59
CA MET A 78 -0.26 3.95 -2.89
C MET A 78 1.26 3.92 -3.08
N PRO A 79 1.88 2.72 -2.99
CA PRO A 79 3.30 2.56 -3.28
C PRO A 79 3.65 3.01 -4.69
N VAL A 80 4.76 3.74 -4.78
CA VAL A 80 5.32 4.21 -6.05
C VAL A 80 6.05 3.06 -6.74
N ASP A 81 5.82 2.87 -8.03
CA ASP A 81 6.65 2.05 -8.93
C ASP A 81 6.53 2.50 -10.38
N ASP A 82 7.46 2.01 -11.23
CA ASP A 82 7.59 2.48 -12.61
C ASP A 82 6.40 2.07 -13.50
N GLU A 83 5.76 0.92 -13.25
CA GLU A 83 4.57 0.52 -14.00
C GLU A 83 3.39 1.46 -13.68
N ARG A 84 3.25 1.85 -12.42
CA ARG A 84 2.21 2.81 -12.00
C ARG A 84 2.46 4.20 -12.54
N LYS A 85 3.73 4.64 -12.63
CA LYS A 85 4.08 5.94 -13.23
C LYS A 85 3.67 6.06 -14.70
N LYS A 86 3.44 4.96 -15.39
CA LYS A 86 2.93 4.98 -16.79
C LYS A 86 1.47 5.44 -16.88
N ILE A 87 0.67 5.21 -15.84
CA ILE A 87 -0.78 5.41 -15.84
C ILE A 87 -1.28 6.36 -14.77
N LEU A 88 -0.45 6.72 -13.79
CA LEU A 88 -0.74 7.65 -12.70
C LEU A 88 0.33 8.73 -12.63
N ASP A 89 -0.07 9.91 -12.17
CA ASP A 89 0.85 10.96 -11.78
C ASP A 89 0.98 10.96 -10.26
N PHE A 90 2.22 10.74 -9.77
CA PHE A 90 2.53 10.69 -8.35
C PHE A 90 2.99 12.05 -7.83
N GLY A 91 2.38 12.48 -6.73
CA GLY A 91 2.78 13.65 -5.97
C GLY A 91 3.73 13.31 -4.84
N SER A 92 3.81 14.19 -3.84
CA SER A 92 4.74 14.03 -2.72
C SER A 92 4.53 12.73 -1.96
N PRO A 93 5.62 11.98 -1.69
CA PRO A 93 5.61 10.85 -0.77
C PRO A 93 5.31 11.30 0.67
N TYR A 94 4.57 10.46 1.40
CA TYR A 94 4.31 10.69 2.82
C TYR A 94 4.92 9.62 3.73
N HIS A 95 5.32 8.47 3.17
CA HIS A 95 5.83 7.33 3.92
C HIS A 95 6.95 6.62 3.14
N LEU A 96 7.99 6.13 3.84
CA LEU A 96 9.01 5.25 3.27
C LEU A 96 8.56 3.80 3.39
N LEU A 97 8.50 3.10 2.25
CA LEU A 97 8.06 1.73 2.16
C LEU A 97 9.24 0.77 2.10
N GLN A 98 9.26 -0.23 2.96
CA GLN A 98 10.09 -1.41 2.80
C GLN A 98 9.21 -2.64 2.61
N SER A 99 9.51 -3.46 1.61
CA SER A 99 8.86 -4.77 1.40
C SER A 99 9.86 -5.89 1.61
N THR A 100 9.38 -7.01 2.17
CA THR A 100 10.17 -8.20 2.47
C THR A 100 9.29 -9.45 2.40
N TYR A 101 9.78 -10.57 2.90
CA TYR A 101 9.05 -11.82 2.98
C TYR A 101 8.64 -12.16 4.41
N LEU A 102 7.44 -12.72 4.57
CA LEU A 102 7.08 -13.55 5.70
C LEU A 102 7.18 -15.01 5.24
N VAL A 103 7.92 -15.82 5.99
CA VAL A 103 8.14 -17.23 5.65
C VAL A 103 7.30 -18.15 6.54
N ALA A 104 6.93 -19.31 5.98
CA ALA A 104 6.11 -20.32 6.65
C ALA A 104 6.74 -20.82 7.95
N PRO A 105 5.94 -21.32 8.90
CA PRO A 105 6.45 -21.98 10.10
C PRO A 105 7.43 -23.10 9.77
N GLY A 106 8.58 -23.12 10.44
CA GLY A 106 9.64 -24.12 10.20
C GLY A 106 10.44 -23.92 8.91
N SER A 107 10.24 -22.84 8.19
CA SER A 107 10.99 -22.52 6.96
C SER A 107 12.49 -22.42 7.21
N ARG A 108 13.29 -22.94 6.27
CA ARG A 108 14.75 -22.83 6.24
C ARG A 108 15.26 -21.55 5.60
N LEU A 109 14.38 -20.75 4.99
CA LEU A 109 14.75 -19.46 4.42
C LEU A 109 15.11 -18.49 5.54
N MET A 110 16.35 -18.05 5.61
CA MET A 110 16.88 -17.17 6.67
C MET A 110 17.03 -15.72 6.22
N THR A 111 17.31 -15.53 4.94
CA THR A 111 17.52 -14.22 4.32
C THR A 111 16.57 -14.01 3.14
N VAL A 112 16.44 -12.78 2.65
CA VAL A 112 15.63 -12.50 1.45
C VAL A 112 16.22 -13.13 0.20
N GLU A 113 17.53 -13.35 0.17
CA GLU A 113 18.26 -13.99 -0.93
C GLU A 113 17.94 -15.50 -1.03
N ASP A 114 17.69 -16.17 0.10
CA ASP A 114 17.34 -17.60 0.14
C ASP A 114 16.03 -17.88 -0.61
N ALA A 115 15.16 -16.88 -0.71
CA ALA A 115 13.91 -17.00 -1.47
C ALA A 115 14.15 -17.16 -2.99
N ASN A 116 15.34 -16.79 -3.49
CA ASN A 116 15.71 -16.94 -4.90
C ASN A 116 16.24 -18.35 -5.21
N ALA A 117 15.46 -19.37 -4.91
CA ALA A 117 15.84 -20.77 -5.16
C ALA A 117 14.73 -21.55 -5.87
N ALA A 118 15.13 -22.52 -6.69
CA ALA A 118 14.19 -23.44 -7.33
C ALA A 118 13.40 -24.22 -6.26
N GLY A 119 12.11 -24.37 -6.47
CA GLY A 119 11.19 -25.03 -5.54
C GLY A 119 10.63 -24.13 -4.45
N VAL A 120 11.13 -22.91 -4.26
CA VAL A 120 10.51 -21.92 -3.38
C VAL A 120 9.29 -21.33 -4.07
N ARG A 121 8.15 -21.32 -3.37
CA ARG A 121 6.87 -20.76 -3.85
C ARG A 121 6.57 -19.46 -3.10
N ILE A 122 6.51 -18.36 -3.82
CA ILE A 122 6.29 -17.04 -3.25
C ILE A 122 4.88 -16.56 -3.62
N GLY A 123 4.03 -16.36 -2.61
CA GLY A 123 2.73 -15.73 -2.76
C GLY A 123 2.85 -14.20 -2.73
N GLY A 124 2.08 -13.53 -3.57
CA GLY A 124 1.99 -12.07 -3.55
C GLY A 124 0.71 -11.56 -4.18
N VAL A 125 0.29 -10.38 -3.74
CA VAL A 125 -0.95 -9.77 -4.22
C VAL A 125 -0.75 -9.22 -5.64
N ALA A 126 -1.65 -9.61 -6.52
CA ALA A 126 -1.61 -9.27 -7.95
C ALA A 126 -1.43 -7.75 -8.19
N ASN A 127 -0.65 -7.40 -9.20
CA ASN A 127 -0.45 -6.03 -9.68
C ASN A 127 0.06 -5.05 -8.60
N THR A 128 0.75 -5.56 -7.57
CA THR A 128 1.39 -4.72 -6.56
C THR A 128 2.87 -4.48 -6.86
N ALA A 129 3.39 -3.33 -6.41
CA ALA A 129 4.81 -3.00 -6.51
C ALA A 129 5.70 -4.06 -5.84
N THR A 130 5.28 -4.55 -4.67
CA THR A 130 5.98 -5.58 -3.91
C THR A 130 6.05 -6.90 -4.68
N PHE A 131 4.93 -7.34 -5.30
CA PHE A 131 4.92 -8.60 -6.05
C PHE A 131 5.82 -8.52 -7.27
N ARG A 132 5.80 -7.40 -8.00
CA ARG A 132 6.76 -7.17 -9.10
C ARG A 132 8.21 -7.14 -8.63
N ALA A 133 8.49 -6.55 -7.47
CA ALA A 133 9.83 -6.57 -6.90
C ALA A 133 10.27 -7.98 -6.53
N ALA A 134 9.40 -8.79 -5.91
CA ALA A 134 9.70 -10.18 -5.60
C ALA A 134 10.07 -10.98 -6.87
N GLN A 135 9.31 -10.82 -7.95
CA GLN A 135 9.60 -11.49 -9.24
C GLN A 135 10.96 -11.07 -9.82
N ARG A 136 11.37 -9.81 -9.65
CA ARG A 136 12.69 -9.35 -10.12
C ARG A 136 13.84 -9.84 -9.25
N THR A 137 13.65 -9.90 -7.94
CA THR A 137 14.71 -10.24 -6.98
C THR A 137 14.88 -11.75 -6.75
N ALA A 138 13.84 -12.54 -7.05
CA ALA A 138 13.85 -14.01 -6.88
C ALA A 138 13.44 -14.75 -8.16
N PRO A 139 14.13 -14.55 -9.31
CA PRO A 139 13.70 -15.09 -10.60
C PRO A 139 13.73 -16.64 -10.70
N LYS A 140 14.37 -17.34 -9.75
CA LYS A 140 14.39 -18.81 -9.69
C LYS A 140 13.20 -19.39 -8.92
N ALA A 141 12.47 -18.58 -8.18
CA ALA A 141 11.29 -19.01 -7.41
C ALA A 141 10.06 -19.15 -8.31
N THR A 142 9.07 -19.89 -7.81
CA THR A 142 7.72 -19.94 -8.42
C THR A 142 6.82 -18.91 -7.75
N PHE A 143 5.97 -18.25 -8.52
CA PHE A 143 5.10 -17.18 -8.01
C PHE A 143 3.63 -17.56 -8.06
N VAL A 144 2.93 -17.36 -6.95
CA VAL A 144 1.48 -17.55 -6.82
C VAL A 144 0.84 -16.17 -6.64
N SER A 145 0.09 -15.74 -7.64
CA SER A 145 -0.64 -14.48 -7.61
C SER A 145 -1.99 -14.66 -6.91
N VAL A 146 -2.26 -13.82 -5.92
CA VAL A 146 -3.53 -13.84 -5.14
C VAL A 146 -4.23 -12.49 -5.21
N PRO A 147 -5.58 -12.44 -5.02
CA PRO A 147 -6.32 -11.18 -5.12
C PRO A 147 -6.10 -10.22 -3.94
N GLY A 148 -5.71 -10.72 -2.76
CA GLY A 148 -5.55 -9.90 -1.56
C GLY A 148 -4.82 -10.61 -0.43
N VAL A 149 -4.64 -9.89 0.67
CA VAL A 149 -3.85 -10.38 1.83
C VAL A 149 -4.49 -11.61 2.49
N ASP A 150 -5.82 -11.66 2.60
CA ASP A 150 -6.51 -12.83 3.18
C ASP A 150 -6.28 -14.09 2.35
N ALA A 151 -6.28 -13.98 1.03
CA ALA A 151 -5.97 -15.08 0.14
C ALA A 151 -4.50 -15.53 0.25
N ALA A 152 -3.56 -14.60 0.48
CA ALA A 152 -2.17 -14.96 0.76
C ALA A 152 -2.02 -15.73 2.08
N ILE A 153 -2.74 -15.32 3.12
CA ILE A 153 -2.79 -16.02 4.41
C ILE A 153 -3.37 -17.42 4.23
N ALA A 154 -4.46 -17.56 3.49
CA ALA A 154 -5.09 -18.85 3.20
C ALA A 154 -4.13 -19.78 2.45
N ALA A 155 -3.46 -19.31 1.40
CA ALA A 155 -2.49 -20.08 0.63
C ALA A 155 -1.30 -20.54 1.48
N MET A 156 -0.81 -19.71 2.41
CA MET A 156 0.24 -20.09 3.35
C MET A 156 -0.24 -21.19 4.31
N ASN A 157 -1.44 -21.05 4.88
CA ASN A 157 -2.01 -22.06 5.77
C ASN A 157 -2.29 -23.40 5.05
N ALA A 158 -2.66 -23.35 3.77
CA ALA A 158 -2.85 -24.51 2.91
C ALA A 158 -1.51 -25.12 2.43
N LYS A 159 -0.36 -24.55 2.80
CA LYS A 159 0.98 -24.95 2.34
C LYS A 159 1.16 -24.89 0.82
N GLU A 160 0.42 -24.01 0.16
CA GLU A 160 0.54 -23.76 -1.28
C GLU A 160 1.73 -22.84 -1.61
N ILE A 161 2.15 -22.02 -0.63
CA ILE A 161 3.28 -21.10 -0.71
C ILE A 161 4.19 -21.23 0.49
N ASP A 162 5.46 -20.90 0.32
CA ASP A 162 6.52 -20.98 1.34
C ASP A 162 6.86 -19.60 1.93
N ALA A 163 6.55 -18.54 1.17
CA ALA A 163 6.76 -17.16 1.59
C ALA A 163 5.64 -16.24 1.07
N ILE A 164 5.32 -15.17 1.81
CA ILE A 164 4.42 -14.09 1.39
C ILE A 164 5.25 -12.81 1.21
N ALA A 165 5.17 -12.20 0.03
CA ALA A 165 5.78 -10.90 -0.28
C ALA A 165 4.79 -9.77 -0.01
N LEU A 166 5.04 -8.94 1.01
CA LEU A 166 4.23 -7.75 1.35
C LEU A 166 5.10 -6.63 1.92
N SER A 167 4.50 -5.46 2.16
CA SER A 167 5.16 -4.42 2.94
C SER A 167 5.41 -4.91 4.37
N ARG A 168 6.52 -4.47 4.97
CA ARG A 168 6.89 -4.84 6.32
C ARG A 168 5.78 -4.51 7.34
N GLU A 169 5.11 -3.37 7.18
CA GLU A 169 3.98 -2.97 8.02
C GLU A 169 2.81 -3.97 7.94
N SER A 170 2.44 -4.39 6.72
CA SER A 170 1.39 -5.41 6.55
C SER A 170 1.79 -6.73 7.18
N LEU A 171 3.05 -7.14 7.03
CA LEU A 171 3.58 -8.39 7.58
C LEU A 171 3.54 -8.42 9.11
N THR A 172 3.68 -7.30 9.81
CA THR A 172 3.54 -7.26 11.28
C THR A 172 2.16 -7.68 11.77
N GLY A 173 1.13 -7.47 10.96
CA GLY A 173 -0.22 -7.96 11.24
C GLY A 173 -0.44 -9.40 10.77
N VAL A 174 0.16 -9.79 9.64
CA VAL A 174 0.03 -11.14 9.07
C VAL A 174 0.71 -12.18 9.95
N VAL A 175 1.88 -11.90 10.51
CA VAL A 175 2.61 -12.81 11.40
C VAL A 175 1.78 -13.25 12.60
N LEU A 176 0.89 -12.38 13.10
CA LEU A 176 -0.02 -12.70 14.20
C LEU A 176 -1.13 -13.69 13.80
N LYS A 177 -1.43 -13.80 12.50
CA LYS A 177 -2.45 -14.71 11.95
C LYS A 177 -1.88 -16.06 11.52
N ILE A 178 -0.55 -16.19 11.48
CA ILE A 178 0.16 -17.42 11.09
C ILE A 178 1.20 -17.73 12.16
N PRO A 179 0.80 -18.35 13.30
CA PRO A 179 1.71 -18.67 14.40
C PRO A 179 2.92 -19.49 13.94
N GLY A 180 4.12 -19.11 14.40
CA GLY A 180 5.38 -19.75 14.01
C GLY A 180 5.98 -19.26 12.69
N SER A 181 5.28 -18.42 11.93
CA SER A 181 5.88 -17.72 10.80
C SER A 181 6.80 -16.59 11.30
N ARG A 182 7.69 -16.11 10.44
CA ARG A 182 8.60 -14.99 10.76
C ARG A 182 8.82 -14.08 9.57
N ILE A 183 9.04 -12.81 9.85
CA ILE A 183 9.39 -11.80 8.86
C ILE A 183 10.91 -11.83 8.67
N LEU A 184 11.39 -11.91 7.43
CA LEU A 184 12.82 -11.89 7.13
C LEU A 184 13.39 -10.48 7.32
N ASP A 185 14.64 -10.43 7.77
CA ASP A 185 15.42 -9.19 7.76
C ASP A 185 15.80 -8.79 6.31
N GLY A 186 16.18 -7.53 6.13
CA GLY A 186 16.43 -6.99 4.80
C GLY A 186 15.15 -6.63 4.04
N GLY A 187 15.30 -6.25 2.78
CA GLY A 187 14.19 -5.80 1.94
C GLY A 187 14.41 -6.14 0.48
N ILE A 188 13.33 -6.52 -0.20
CA ILE A 188 13.29 -6.76 -1.65
C ILE A 188 12.89 -5.51 -2.44
N LEU A 189 12.33 -4.52 -1.75
CA LEU A 189 11.95 -3.22 -2.29
C LEU A 189 12.08 -2.17 -1.20
N ASN A 190 12.84 -1.12 -1.50
CA ASN A 190 12.82 0.14 -0.76
C ASN A 190 12.24 1.19 -1.70
N SER A 191 11.12 1.77 -1.34
CA SER A 191 10.38 2.73 -2.15
C SER A 191 9.66 3.72 -1.25
N SER A 192 8.68 4.40 -1.77
CA SER A 192 7.83 5.29 -0.99
C SER A 192 6.36 5.03 -1.28
N THR A 193 5.51 5.48 -0.36
CA THR A 193 4.08 5.59 -0.58
C THR A 193 3.75 7.06 -0.79
N ALA A 194 3.06 7.37 -1.87
CA ALA A 194 2.77 8.74 -2.27
C ALA A 194 1.28 8.93 -2.59
N VAL A 195 0.86 10.18 -2.60
CA VAL A 195 -0.43 10.56 -3.19
C VAL A 195 -0.34 10.43 -4.71
N ALA A 196 -1.41 9.97 -5.33
CA ALA A 196 -1.48 9.85 -6.78
C ALA A 196 -2.85 10.28 -7.33
N VAL A 197 -2.84 10.78 -8.55
CA VAL A 197 -4.02 11.15 -9.34
C VAL A 197 -3.97 10.43 -10.70
N PRO A 198 -5.11 10.22 -11.37
CA PRO A 198 -5.11 9.78 -12.77
C PRO A 198 -4.29 10.74 -13.64
N LYS A 199 -3.62 10.20 -14.66
CA LYS A 199 -2.78 11.02 -15.56
C LYS A 199 -3.50 12.20 -16.20
N GLY A 200 -2.71 13.26 -16.47
CA GLY A 200 -3.20 14.43 -17.18
C GLY A 200 -3.96 15.44 -16.33
N LYS A 201 -3.74 15.42 -15.00
CA LYS A 201 -4.36 16.34 -14.04
C LYS A 201 -3.32 17.17 -13.29
N PRO A 202 -2.57 18.06 -13.95
CA PRO A 202 -1.43 18.76 -13.35
C PRO A 202 -1.82 19.67 -12.17
N GLU A 203 -2.96 20.34 -12.23
CA GLU A 203 -3.43 21.20 -11.15
C GLU A 203 -3.84 20.38 -9.90
N ALA A 204 -4.53 19.24 -10.13
CA ALA A 204 -4.84 18.30 -9.06
C ALA A 204 -3.55 17.77 -8.42
N LEU A 205 -2.57 17.34 -9.23
CA LEU A 205 -1.29 16.83 -8.77
C LEU A 205 -0.52 17.83 -7.91
N ARG A 206 -0.45 19.07 -8.38
CA ARG A 206 0.20 20.17 -7.65
C ARG A 206 -0.45 20.39 -6.28
N TYR A 207 -1.79 20.46 -6.25
CA TYR A 207 -2.55 20.69 -5.02
C TYR A 207 -2.39 19.55 -4.01
N VAL A 208 -2.53 18.28 -4.44
CA VAL A 208 -2.40 17.13 -3.52
C VAL A 208 -0.95 16.96 -3.05
N SER A 209 0.05 17.30 -3.87
CA SER A 209 1.45 17.30 -3.46
C SER A 209 1.72 18.32 -2.34
N GLN A 210 1.23 19.55 -2.51
CA GLN A 210 1.34 20.58 -1.48
C GLN A 210 0.62 20.15 -0.18
N PHE A 211 -0.60 19.60 -0.30
CA PHE A 211 -1.33 19.08 0.86
C PHE A 211 -0.51 18.02 1.63
N VAL A 212 0.16 17.10 0.93
CA VAL A 212 0.97 16.06 1.59
C VAL A 212 2.17 16.68 2.32
N GLU A 213 2.84 17.67 1.74
CA GLU A 213 3.92 18.39 2.44
C GLU A 213 3.41 19.09 3.72
N GLU A 214 2.27 19.74 3.66
CA GLU A 214 1.62 20.34 4.83
C GLU A 214 1.21 19.29 5.87
N ALA A 215 0.70 18.13 5.44
CA ALA A 215 0.32 17.02 6.31
C ALA A 215 1.54 16.41 7.04
N LYS A 216 2.70 16.37 6.36
CA LYS A 216 3.97 15.99 7.00
C LYS A 216 4.41 17.03 8.03
N ALA A 217 4.44 18.29 7.63
CA ALA A 217 4.89 19.41 8.48
C ALA A 217 4.02 19.60 9.72
N SER A 218 2.70 19.42 9.62
CA SER A 218 1.75 19.52 10.75
C SER A 218 1.74 18.29 11.67
N GLY A 219 2.49 17.24 11.34
CA GLY A 219 2.49 15.99 12.09
C GLY A 219 1.28 15.09 11.83
N LEU A 220 0.37 15.44 10.91
CA LEU A 220 -0.82 14.62 10.60
C LEU A 220 -0.42 13.21 10.16
N VAL A 221 0.58 13.07 9.27
CA VAL A 221 1.05 11.76 8.80
C VAL A 221 1.54 10.91 9.97
N ARG A 222 2.39 11.47 10.86
CA ARG A 222 2.91 10.75 12.02
C ARG A 222 1.79 10.31 12.95
N LYS A 223 0.85 11.23 13.27
CA LYS A 223 -0.31 10.94 14.10
C LYS A 223 -1.18 9.80 13.53
N SER A 224 -1.42 9.81 12.23
CA SER A 224 -2.20 8.75 11.55
C SER A 224 -1.49 7.40 11.59
N LEU A 225 -0.17 7.37 11.39
CA LEU A 225 0.63 6.15 11.52
C LEU A 225 0.57 5.59 12.95
N ASP A 226 0.71 6.44 13.96
CA ASP A 226 0.67 6.05 15.37
C ASP A 226 -0.70 5.50 15.78
N ALA A 227 -1.79 6.13 15.29
CA ALA A 227 -3.16 5.67 15.53
C ALA A 227 -3.43 4.26 14.96
N MET A 228 -2.68 3.85 13.93
CA MET A 228 -2.73 2.52 13.34
C MET A 228 -1.69 1.55 13.92
N ASN A 229 -1.02 1.93 15.02
CA ASN A 229 0.06 1.19 15.67
C ASN A 229 1.29 0.97 14.76
N LEU A 230 1.51 1.85 13.78
CA LEU A 230 2.65 1.84 12.85
C LEU A 230 3.78 2.76 13.36
N LYS A 231 4.14 2.62 14.63
CA LYS A 231 5.09 3.51 15.34
C LYS A 231 6.49 3.54 14.71
N ASN A 232 6.93 2.40 14.13
CA ASN A 232 8.24 2.26 13.49
C ASN A 232 8.25 2.67 12.02
N SER A 233 7.09 2.99 11.44
CA SER A 233 6.99 3.45 10.05
C SER A 233 7.56 4.85 9.91
N GLN A 234 8.33 5.08 8.85
CA GLN A 234 9.04 6.33 8.62
C GLN A 234 8.23 7.27 7.73
N VAL A 235 8.01 8.50 8.22
CA VAL A 235 7.47 9.58 7.39
C VAL A 235 8.52 9.96 6.34
N ALA A 236 8.10 10.14 5.10
CA ALA A 236 9.00 10.56 4.03
C ALA A 236 9.56 11.97 4.30
N PRO A 237 10.84 12.23 4.02
CA PRO A 237 11.42 13.56 4.17
C PRO A 237 10.66 14.65 3.41
N ALA A 238 10.72 15.88 3.92
CA ALA A 238 10.15 17.03 3.22
C ALA A 238 10.82 17.22 1.84
N GLY A 239 10.00 17.54 0.84
CA GLY A 239 10.48 17.76 -0.54
C GLY A 239 10.94 16.50 -1.28
N MET A 240 10.80 15.31 -0.70
CA MET A 240 11.12 14.05 -1.39
C MET A 240 10.27 13.90 -2.66
N LYS A 241 10.90 13.44 -3.75
CA LYS A 241 10.22 13.13 -5.01
C LYS A 241 9.80 11.65 -5.06
N PRO A 242 8.70 11.32 -5.78
CA PRO A 242 8.23 9.95 -5.95
C PRO A 242 9.11 9.11 -6.89
#